data_4574f25704ada1ae59bda6740a72d6b0
#
_entry.id   4574f25704ada1ae59bda6740a72d6b0
#
_cell.length_a   1.000
_cell.length_b   1.000
_cell.length_c   1.000
_cell.angle_alpha   90.00
_cell.angle_beta   90.00
_cell.angle_gamma   90.00
#
_symmetry.space_group_name_H-M   'P 1'
#
loop_
_entity.id
_entity.type
_entity.pdbx_description
1 polymer ?
#
loop_
_entity_poly.entity_id
_entity_poly.type
_entity_poly.pdbx_seq_one_letter_code
_entity_poly.pdbx_strand_id
1 'polypeptide(L)'
;MRRLFTSESVTEGHPDKMCDQISDSILDAILEKDPNARVACETATTTGMVLVMGEISTNCYVDFQKVVRNTVEEIGYNRAKYGFDCNTCSVLTSIDEQSGDIAMGVDEALESKAGQMNNDEATGAGDQGMMFGFATNETEEYMPLPIFMAHKLSRRLAEVRKNGTLSYLRPDGKTQVTVEYEDNKPVRIDTIVISTQHCPDVTREQIEKDLKEHVIAPIVPADLLDASTKYYINPTGRFVIGGPQGDSGLTGRKIIVDTYGGSGRHGGGAFSGKDPTKVDRSAAYASRWVAKNLVAAGVADKLEIQLAYAIGVARPVSIQIDTFGTGKLSEDKIVDIVNKVFDLRPSSIIKELDLRRPIYKQTAAYGHFGRNDLNLPWEQLNKVEEIKKYI
;
A
#
# COMPACT_ATOMS: atom_id res chain seq x y z
N MET A 1 1.10 21.07 -22.75
CA MET A 1 1.30 21.89 -21.50
C MET A 1 2.32 21.18 -20.63
N ARG A 2 3.39 21.87 -20.19
CA ARG A 2 4.38 21.29 -19.27
C ARG A 2 3.94 21.44 -17.82
N ARG A 3 4.08 20.38 -17.03
CA ARG A 3 3.82 20.38 -15.59
C ARG A 3 4.78 19.45 -14.86
N LEU A 4 5.05 19.72 -13.58
CA LEU A 4 5.78 18.85 -12.70
C LEU A 4 4.80 18.13 -11.75
N PHE A 5 5.04 16.84 -11.50
CA PHE A 5 4.32 16.07 -10.51
C PHE A 5 5.27 15.25 -9.65
N THR A 6 5.02 15.24 -8.35
CA THR A 6 5.94 14.64 -7.36
C THR A 6 5.21 13.59 -6.53
N SER A 7 5.87 12.46 -6.33
CA SER A 7 5.45 11.46 -5.35
C SER A 7 6.62 11.06 -4.46
N GLU A 8 6.31 10.63 -3.25
CA GLU A 8 7.30 10.14 -2.29
C GLU A 8 7.03 8.68 -1.91
N SER A 9 8.07 8.00 -1.46
CA SER A 9 8.02 6.69 -0.83
C SER A 9 8.98 6.63 0.35
N VAL A 10 8.82 5.62 1.18
CA VAL A 10 9.66 5.39 2.36
C VAL A 10 10.16 3.95 2.40
N THR A 11 11.28 3.72 3.08
CA THR A 11 11.79 2.37 3.30
C THR A 11 10.97 1.63 4.36
N GLU A 12 11.15 0.32 4.41
CA GLU A 12 10.57 -0.55 5.44
C GLU A 12 10.92 -0.15 6.88
N GLY A 13 12.04 0.57 7.08
CA GLY A 13 12.51 1.04 8.39
C GLY A 13 11.96 2.40 8.81
N HIS A 14 11.15 3.07 7.99
CA HIS A 14 10.43 4.26 8.41
C HIS A 14 9.44 3.90 9.54
N PRO A 15 9.33 4.70 10.63
CA PRO A 15 8.50 4.36 11.78
C PRO A 15 7.05 3.99 11.46
N ASP A 16 6.36 4.75 10.61
CA ASP A 16 5.00 4.43 10.19
C ASP A 16 4.95 3.10 9.41
N LYS A 17 5.93 2.85 8.52
CA LYS A 17 5.99 1.60 7.76
C LYS A 17 6.40 0.41 8.60
N MET A 18 7.17 0.59 9.66
CA MET A 18 7.40 -0.44 10.64
C MET A 18 6.10 -0.85 11.34
N CYS A 19 5.25 0.12 11.71
CA CYS A 19 3.94 -0.14 12.29
C CYS A 19 3.01 -0.89 11.33
N ASP A 20 2.94 -0.49 10.07
CA ASP A 20 2.16 -1.18 9.04
C ASP A 20 2.60 -2.64 8.87
N GLN A 21 3.91 -2.88 8.81
CA GLN A 21 4.46 -4.24 8.69
C GLN A 21 4.18 -5.10 9.92
N ILE A 22 4.23 -4.54 11.13
CA ILE A 22 3.90 -5.25 12.36
C ILE A 22 2.41 -5.62 12.36
N SER A 23 1.52 -4.69 12.06
CA SER A 23 0.08 -4.92 12.03
C SER A 23 -0.29 -5.99 11.00
N ASP A 24 0.29 -5.95 9.80
CA ASP A 24 0.05 -6.97 8.78
C ASP A 24 0.75 -8.31 9.07
N SER A 25 1.87 -8.31 9.78
CA SER A 25 2.49 -9.57 10.25
C SER A 25 1.62 -10.30 11.28
N ILE A 26 0.96 -9.55 12.15
CA ILE A 26 0.00 -10.10 13.12
C ILE A 26 -1.23 -10.63 12.38
N LEU A 27 -1.78 -9.87 11.44
CA LEU A 27 -2.89 -10.30 10.59
C LEU A 27 -2.57 -11.61 9.87
N ASP A 28 -1.43 -11.70 9.18
CA ASP A 28 -1.02 -12.90 8.45
C ASP A 28 -0.84 -14.11 9.38
N ALA A 29 -0.24 -13.92 10.56
CA ALA A 29 -0.06 -14.97 11.54
C ALA A 29 -1.40 -15.50 12.12
N ILE A 30 -2.44 -14.67 12.13
CA ILE A 30 -3.78 -15.07 12.52
C ILE A 30 -4.46 -15.79 11.35
N LEU A 31 -4.47 -15.22 10.15
CA LEU A 31 -5.14 -15.78 8.98
C LEU A 31 -4.57 -17.14 8.56
N GLU A 32 -3.30 -17.39 8.79
CA GLU A 32 -2.67 -18.71 8.56
C GLU A 32 -3.35 -19.83 9.36
N LYS A 33 -3.90 -19.51 10.55
CA LYS A 33 -4.52 -20.48 11.46
C LYS A 33 -6.05 -20.37 11.48
N ASP A 34 -6.58 -19.17 11.29
CA ASP A 34 -8.00 -18.84 11.31
C ASP A 34 -8.35 -17.88 10.18
N PRO A 35 -8.65 -18.39 8.97
CA PRO A 35 -9.01 -17.56 7.80
C PRO A 35 -10.29 -16.72 7.99
N ASN A 36 -11.11 -17.03 9.00
CA ASN A 36 -12.35 -16.32 9.29
C ASN A 36 -12.22 -15.31 10.42
N ALA A 37 -11.04 -15.14 10.99
CA ALA A 37 -10.79 -14.19 12.06
C ALA A 37 -11.22 -12.75 11.67
N ARG A 38 -11.66 -12.00 12.68
CA ARG A 38 -11.95 -10.57 12.57
C ARG A 38 -10.78 -9.83 13.21
N VAL A 39 -10.10 -9.01 12.42
CA VAL A 39 -8.88 -8.32 12.85
C VAL A 39 -8.95 -6.85 12.47
N ALA A 40 -8.80 -5.99 13.46
CA ALA A 40 -8.50 -4.58 13.33
C ALA A 40 -7.32 -4.32 14.28
N CYS A 41 -6.09 -4.45 13.75
CA CYS A 41 -4.86 -4.37 14.53
C CYS A 41 -4.09 -3.11 14.16
N GLU A 42 -3.87 -2.24 15.12
CA GLU A 42 -3.09 -1.02 14.96
C GLU A 42 -1.81 -1.10 15.80
N THR A 43 -0.77 -0.47 15.33
CA THR A 43 0.54 -0.43 15.99
C THR A 43 1.00 1.00 16.12
N ALA A 44 1.54 1.36 17.29
CA ALA A 44 2.27 2.59 17.51
C ALA A 44 3.69 2.28 17.95
N THR A 45 4.65 3.11 17.55
CA THR A 45 6.05 2.99 17.96
C THR A 45 6.66 4.35 18.29
N THR A 46 7.56 4.34 19.25
CA THR A 46 8.43 5.47 19.59
C THR A 46 9.73 4.93 20.17
N THR A 47 10.60 5.79 20.74
CA THR A 47 11.88 5.35 21.29
C THR A 47 11.72 4.15 22.23
N GLY A 48 12.30 3.01 21.84
CA GLY A 48 12.39 1.79 22.67
C GLY A 48 11.06 1.06 22.92
N MET A 49 9.96 1.42 22.24
CA MET A 49 8.63 0.85 22.51
C MET A 49 7.85 0.55 21.24
N VAL A 50 7.11 -0.56 21.26
CA VAL A 50 6.03 -0.89 20.33
C VAL A 50 4.77 -1.16 21.16
N LEU A 51 3.67 -0.51 20.79
CA LEU A 51 2.33 -0.78 21.33
C LEU A 51 1.48 -1.37 20.21
N VAL A 52 0.93 -2.56 20.42
CA VAL A 52 -0.06 -3.22 19.56
C VAL A 52 -1.42 -3.09 20.23
N MET A 53 -2.41 -2.56 19.51
CA MET A 53 -3.75 -2.30 20.02
C MET A 53 -4.81 -2.60 18.96
N GLY A 54 -6.06 -2.70 19.37
CA GLY A 54 -7.19 -2.91 18.47
C GLY A 54 -8.12 -4.04 18.91
N GLU A 55 -8.96 -4.51 17.99
CA GLU A 55 -9.97 -5.52 18.22
C GLU A 55 -9.70 -6.75 17.38
N ILE A 56 -9.58 -7.91 18.04
CA ILE A 56 -9.30 -9.20 17.40
C ILE A 56 -10.23 -10.28 17.96
N SER A 57 -11.04 -10.87 17.08
CA SER A 57 -11.84 -12.06 17.39
C SER A 57 -11.34 -13.22 16.55
N THR A 58 -10.78 -14.24 17.22
CA THR A 58 -10.18 -15.40 16.56
C THR A 58 -10.23 -16.63 17.47
N ASN A 59 -10.19 -17.81 16.86
CA ASN A 59 -10.12 -19.09 17.57
C ASN A 59 -8.67 -19.59 17.75
N CYS A 60 -7.67 -18.82 17.33
CA CYS A 60 -6.27 -19.22 17.42
C CYS A 60 -5.45 -18.37 18.40
N TYR A 61 -4.36 -18.95 18.89
CA TYR A 61 -3.35 -18.22 19.65
C TYR A 61 -2.20 -17.74 18.73
N VAL A 62 -1.83 -16.46 18.85
CA VAL A 62 -0.66 -15.85 18.23
C VAL A 62 0.19 -15.17 19.30
N ASP A 63 1.49 -15.46 19.32
CA ASP A 63 2.46 -14.78 20.17
C ASP A 63 2.84 -13.41 19.53
N PHE A 64 2.11 -12.36 19.90
CA PHE A 64 2.31 -11.01 19.36
C PHE A 64 3.72 -10.49 19.64
N GLN A 65 4.29 -10.77 20.81
CA GLN A 65 5.65 -10.30 21.12
C GLN A 65 6.68 -10.91 20.17
N LYS A 66 6.54 -12.20 19.87
CA LYS A 66 7.42 -12.87 18.91
C LYS A 66 7.25 -12.34 17.49
N VAL A 67 6.02 -12.13 17.04
CA VAL A 67 5.73 -11.56 15.71
C VAL A 67 6.34 -10.16 15.58
N VAL A 68 6.13 -9.29 16.57
CA VAL A 68 6.69 -7.93 16.60
C VAL A 68 8.22 -7.97 16.51
N ARG A 69 8.88 -8.73 17.37
CA ARG A 69 10.34 -8.81 17.42
C ARG A 69 10.94 -9.32 16.11
N ASN A 70 10.36 -10.38 15.55
CA ASN A 70 10.80 -10.93 14.27
C ASN A 70 10.66 -9.89 13.14
N THR A 71 9.53 -9.18 13.09
CA THR A 71 9.30 -8.13 12.07
C THR A 71 10.32 -6.99 12.21
N VAL A 72 10.58 -6.53 13.41
CA VAL A 72 11.58 -5.49 13.71
C VAL A 72 13.00 -5.96 13.35
N GLU A 73 13.34 -7.22 13.62
CA GLU A 73 14.62 -7.83 13.24
C GLU A 73 14.79 -7.90 11.72
N GLU A 74 13.78 -8.39 10.99
CA GLU A 74 13.78 -8.48 9.52
C GLU A 74 13.95 -7.10 8.85
N ILE A 75 13.36 -6.05 9.42
CA ILE A 75 13.56 -4.66 8.99
C ILE A 75 15.02 -4.25 9.17
N GLY A 76 15.70 -4.77 10.20
CA GLY A 76 17.12 -4.53 10.47
C GLY A 76 17.39 -3.67 11.70
N TYR A 77 16.42 -3.44 12.58
CA TYR A 77 16.63 -2.84 13.88
C TYR A 77 17.05 -3.91 14.91
N ASN A 78 18.29 -4.37 14.82
CA ASN A 78 18.87 -5.47 15.58
C ASN A 78 20.05 -5.06 16.48
N ARG A 79 20.24 -3.76 16.70
CA ARG A 79 21.33 -3.21 17.55
C ARG A 79 20.88 -1.91 18.19
N ALA A 80 21.11 -1.80 19.50
CA ALA A 80 20.77 -0.60 20.27
C ALA A 80 21.36 0.70 19.70
N LYS A 81 22.56 0.64 19.10
CA LYS A 81 23.19 1.81 18.45
C LYS A 81 22.50 2.31 17.18
N TYR A 82 21.48 1.60 16.66
CA TYR A 82 20.62 2.07 15.58
C TYR A 82 19.45 2.91 16.12
N GLY A 83 19.36 3.08 17.43
CA GLY A 83 18.30 3.79 18.12
C GLY A 83 17.07 2.94 18.43
N PHE A 84 17.04 1.69 17.92
CA PHE A 84 15.98 0.72 18.16
C PHE A 84 16.53 -0.71 18.05
N ASP A 85 16.04 -1.64 18.87
CA ASP A 85 16.56 -3.02 18.92
C ASP A 85 15.43 -3.99 19.22
N CYS A 86 15.24 -4.98 18.32
CA CYS A 86 14.22 -6.02 18.41
C CYS A 86 14.29 -6.84 19.71
N ASN A 87 15.49 -7.01 20.31
CA ASN A 87 15.66 -7.80 21.53
C ASN A 87 15.32 -7.02 22.79
N THR A 88 15.51 -5.69 22.79
CA THR A 88 15.44 -4.86 24.00
C THR A 88 14.27 -3.88 24.02
N CYS A 89 13.56 -3.66 22.89
CA CYS A 89 12.38 -2.81 22.87
C CYS A 89 11.26 -3.37 23.76
N SER A 90 10.51 -2.48 24.41
CA SER A 90 9.28 -2.85 25.11
C SER A 90 8.20 -3.19 24.08
N VAL A 91 7.48 -4.29 24.27
CA VAL A 91 6.31 -4.65 23.45
C VAL A 91 5.10 -4.72 24.37
N LEU A 92 4.19 -3.79 24.21
CA LEU A 92 2.94 -3.68 24.95
C LEU A 92 1.78 -4.11 24.06
N THR A 93 0.74 -4.68 24.65
CA THR A 93 -0.47 -5.10 23.94
C THR A 93 -1.71 -4.62 24.68
N SER A 94 -2.70 -4.09 23.93
CA SER A 94 -4.02 -3.72 24.40
C SER A 94 -5.02 -4.16 23.34
N ILE A 95 -5.48 -5.40 23.44
CA ILE A 95 -6.35 -6.06 22.46
C ILE A 95 -7.65 -6.45 23.13
N ASP A 96 -8.76 -6.03 22.55
CA ASP A 96 -10.12 -6.39 22.94
C ASP A 96 -10.78 -7.29 21.89
N GLU A 97 -11.94 -7.87 22.21
CA GLU A 97 -12.77 -8.58 21.24
C GLU A 97 -13.60 -7.56 20.42
N GLN A 98 -13.95 -7.92 19.18
CA GLN A 98 -14.83 -7.10 18.36
C GLN A 98 -16.22 -6.91 19.03
N SER A 99 -16.74 -5.69 19.02
CA SER A 99 -18.08 -5.39 19.53
C SER A 99 -19.17 -6.23 18.87
N GLY A 100 -20.05 -6.83 19.68
CA GLY A 100 -21.21 -7.59 19.18
C GLY A 100 -22.19 -6.75 18.32
N ASP A 101 -22.26 -5.43 18.57
CA ASP A 101 -23.12 -4.52 17.80
C ASP A 101 -22.61 -4.37 16.35
N ILE A 102 -21.30 -4.33 16.16
CA ILE A 102 -20.66 -4.28 14.82
C ILE A 102 -20.86 -5.62 14.11
N ALA A 103 -20.69 -6.75 14.81
CA ALA A 103 -20.84 -8.08 14.24
C ALA A 103 -22.24 -8.30 13.66
N MET A 104 -23.30 -7.87 14.32
CA MET A 104 -24.69 -8.01 13.86
C MET A 104 -24.97 -7.35 12.50
N GLY A 105 -24.29 -6.25 12.17
CA GLY A 105 -24.44 -5.53 10.90
C GLY A 105 -23.62 -6.13 9.77
N VAL A 106 -22.50 -6.79 10.11
CA VAL A 106 -21.53 -7.32 9.13
C VAL A 106 -21.83 -8.76 8.75
N ASP A 107 -22.26 -9.58 9.71
CA ASP A 107 -22.45 -11.02 9.51
C ASP A 107 -23.68 -11.34 8.62
N GLU A 108 -24.68 -10.47 8.61
CA GLU A 108 -25.85 -10.61 7.75
C GLU A 108 -26.30 -9.27 7.16
N ALA A 109 -26.11 -9.10 5.84
CA ALA A 109 -26.49 -7.90 5.11
C ALA A 109 -28.00 -7.60 5.15
N LEU A 110 -28.34 -6.33 4.99
CA LEU A 110 -29.73 -5.87 4.97
C LEU A 110 -30.56 -6.56 3.88
N GLU A 111 -29.96 -6.77 2.70
CA GLU A 111 -30.55 -7.45 1.56
C GLU A 111 -30.82 -8.95 1.83
N SER A 112 -29.97 -9.60 2.63
CA SER A 112 -30.18 -10.98 3.07
C SER A 112 -31.34 -11.06 4.06
N LYS A 113 -31.39 -10.17 5.04
CA LYS A 113 -32.52 -10.05 6.00
C LYS A 113 -33.85 -9.80 5.30
N ALA A 114 -33.83 -9.13 4.15
CA ALA A 114 -35.00 -8.87 3.32
C ALA A 114 -35.35 -10.05 2.36
N GLY A 115 -34.61 -11.17 2.40
CA GLY A 115 -34.81 -12.33 1.53
C GLY A 115 -34.44 -12.11 0.07
N GLN A 116 -33.64 -11.12 -0.23
CA GLN A 116 -33.23 -10.73 -1.60
C GLN A 116 -31.92 -11.38 -2.05
N MET A 117 -31.23 -12.12 -1.17
CA MET A 117 -29.95 -12.76 -1.43
C MET A 117 -29.82 -14.11 -0.73
N ASN A 118 -29.04 -15.04 -1.30
CA ASN A 118 -28.71 -16.31 -0.67
C ASN A 118 -27.74 -16.12 0.51
N ASN A 119 -27.82 -16.99 1.53
CA ASN A 119 -27.01 -16.90 2.76
C ASN A 119 -25.49 -16.91 2.51
N ASP A 120 -25.00 -17.56 1.45
CA ASP A 120 -23.57 -17.62 1.11
C ASP A 120 -23.00 -16.27 0.59
N GLU A 121 -23.88 -15.30 0.30
CA GLU A 121 -23.55 -13.98 -0.25
C GLU A 121 -23.88 -12.85 0.74
N ALA A 122 -24.21 -13.20 1.96
CA ALA A 122 -24.96 -12.38 2.90
C ALA A 122 -24.12 -11.37 3.71
N THR A 123 -22.81 -11.28 3.48
CA THR A 123 -21.96 -10.37 4.27
C THR A 123 -22.16 -8.92 3.82
N GLY A 124 -22.62 -8.06 4.74
CA GLY A 124 -22.69 -6.62 4.54
C GLY A 124 -21.31 -5.96 4.61
N ALA A 125 -21.21 -4.72 4.12
CA ALA A 125 -19.99 -3.94 4.29
C ALA A 125 -19.72 -3.72 5.79
N GLY A 126 -18.47 -3.90 6.21
CA GLY A 126 -18.05 -3.79 7.61
C GLY A 126 -18.07 -2.36 8.15
N ASP A 127 -18.11 -1.37 7.25
CA ASP A 127 -18.24 0.04 7.58
C ASP A 127 -18.83 0.81 6.39
N GLN A 128 -19.24 2.03 6.62
CA GLN A 128 -19.46 3.01 5.56
C GLN A 128 -18.09 3.51 5.06
N GLY A 129 -18.04 3.97 3.80
CA GLY A 129 -16.82 4.59 3.28
C GLY A 129 -16.82 4.72 1.78
N MET A 130 -15.80 5.40 1.27
CA MET A 130 -15.48 5.50 -0.14
C MET A 130 -14.07 5.01 -0.40
N MET A 131 -13.90 4.22 -1.46
CA MET A 131 -12.62 3.65 -1.86
C MET A 131 -12.35 4.01 -3.31
N PHE A 132 -11.07 4.19 -3.63
CA PHE A 132 -10.64 4.58 -4.98
C PHE A 132 -9.70 3.55 -5.57
N GLY A 133 -9.89 3.28 -6.85
CA GLY A 133 -8.95 2.56 -7.69
C GLY A 133 -8.44 3.48 -8.79
N PHE A 134 -7.19 3.31 -9.16
CA PHE A 134 -6.57 4.10 -10.21
C PHE A 134 -5.64 3.23 -11.06
N ALA A 135 -5.57 3.53 -12.35
CA ALA A 135 -4.60 2.95 -13.27
C ALA A 135 -4.27 3.94 -14.40
N THR A 136 -3.06 3.86 -14.91
CA THR A 136 -2.58 4.63 -16.07
C THR A 136 -1.61 3.79 -16.87
N ASN A 137 -1.53 4.00 -18.18
CA ASN A 137 -0.60 3.29 -19.07
C ASN A 137 0.82 3.88 -19.09
N GLU A 138 1.18 4.66 -18.04
CA GLU A 138 2.52 5.27 -17.93
C GLU A 138 3.64 4.24 -17.67
N THR A 139 3.31 3.11 -17.04
CA THR A 139 4.24 2.01 -16.75
C THR A 139 3.61 0.66 -17.12
N GLU A 140 4.41 -0.39 -17.26
CA GLU A 140 3.94 -1.75 -17.51
C GLU A 140 3.06 -2.29 -16.36
N GLU A 141 3.26 -1.78 -15.16
CA GLU A 141 2.47 -2.09 -13.97
C GLU A 141 1.15 -1.33 -13.89
N TYR A 142 0.88 -0.45 -14.87
CA TYR A 142 -0.27 0.46 -14.87
C TYR A 142 -0.30 1.40 -13.67
N MET A 143 0.88 1.87 -13.24
CA MET A 143 1.08 2.81 -12.13
C MET A 143 1.57 4.16 -12.63
N PRO A 144 1.28 5.25 -11.89
CA PRO A 144 1.90 6.55 -12.15
C PRO A 144 3.42 6.48 -11.99
N LEU A 145 4.15 7.04 -12.95
CA LEU A 145 5.63 6.98 -12.97
C LEU A 145 6.30 7.55 -11.71
N PRO A 146 5.84 8.69 -11.11
CA PRO A 146 6.53 9.26 -9.94
C PRO A 146 6.52 8.32 -8.73
N ILE A 147 5.35 7.77 -8.36
CA ILE A 147 5.27 6.86 -7.20
C ILE A 147 5.96 5.53 -7.49
N PHE A 148 5.84 5.02 -8.71
CA PHE A 148 6.49 3.79 -9.13
C PHE A 148 8.01 3.88 -8.99
N MET A 149 8.62 4.99 -9.46
CA MET A 149 10.06 5.21 -9.33
C MET A 149 10.47 5.46 -7.86
N ALA A 150 9.67 6.18 -7.09
CA ALA A 150 9.94 6.39 -5.66
C ALA A 150 9.96 5.05 -4.89
N HIS A 151 9.01 4.15 -5.16
CA HIS A 151 9.00 2.80 -4.57
C HIS A 151 10.23 1.97 -4.96
N LYS A 152 10.58 1.96 -6.25
CA LYS A 152 11.76 1.23 -6.73
C LYS A 152 13.05 1.74 -6.07
N LEU A 153 13.20 3.06 -5.92
CA LEU A 153 14.35 3.66 -5.25
C LEU A 153 14.39 3.31 -3.75
N SER A 154 13.26 3.42 -3.03
CA SER A 154 13.17 3.05 -1.61
C SER A 154 13.48 1.57 -1.39
N ARG A 155 12.98 0.69 -2.24
CA ARG A 155 13.24 -0.75 -2.19
C ARG A 155 14.72 -1.05 -2.47
N ARG A 156 15.30 -0.41 -3.49
CA ARG A 156 16.72 -0.57 -3.82
C ARG A 156 17.62 -0.07 -2.69
N LEU A 157 17.23 1.00 -2.02
CA LEU A 157 17.96 1.54 -0.85
C LEU A 157 18.02 0.50 0.29
N ALA A 158 16.91 -0.17 0.59
CA ALA A 158 16.89 -1.26 1.56
C ALA A 158 17.67 -2.49 1.10
N GLU A 159 17.61 -2.84 -0.17
CA GLU A 159 18.34 -3.97 -0.76
C GLU A 159 19.86 -3.80 -0.62
N VAL A 160 20.43 -2.64 -1.03
CA VAL A 160 21.88 -2.40 -0.93
C VAL A 160 22.37 -2.32 0.52
N ARG A 161 21.50 -1.98 1.46
CA ARG A 161 21.78 -2.08 2.89
C ARG A 161 21.83 -3.53 3.36
N LYS A 162 20.78 -4.31 3.05
CA LYS A 162 20.62 -5.69 3.51
C LYS A 162 21.66 -6.66 2.93
N ASN A 163 22.02 -6.49 1.66
CA ASN A 163 23.04 -7.32 1.02
C ASN A 163 24.48 -6.90 1.32
N GLY A 164 24.68 -5.82 2.09
CA GLY A 164 25.99 -5.34 2.51
C GLY A 164 26.76 -4.48 1.49
N THR A 165 26.18 -4.18 0.31
CA THR A 165 26.80 -3.28 -0.69
C THR A 165 27.10 -1.92 -0.06
N LEU A 166 26.16 -1.36 0.69
CA LEU A 166 26.32 -0.11 1.43
C LEU A 166 26.06 -0.37 2.93
N SER A 167 26.99 -1.02 3.60
CA SER A 167 26.87 -1.51 4.99
C SER A 167 26.74 -0.40 6.04
N TYR A 168 27.06 0.85 5.69
CA TYR A 168 26.89 2.00 6.57
C TYR A 168 25.45 2.53 6.63
N LEU A 169 24.56 2.12 5.72
CA LEU A 169 23.16 2.51 5.73
C LEU A 169 22.42 1.91 6.93
N ARG A 170 21.39 2.61 7.38
CA ARG A 170 20.46 2.22 8.44
C ARG A 170 19.05 2.04 7.86
N PRO A 171 18.11 1.42 8.63
CA PRO A 171 16.82 1.03 8.07
C PRO A 171 15.93 2.19 7.60
N ASP A 172 15.99 3.36 8.25
CA ASP A 172 15.11 4.49 7.93
C ASP A 172 15.57 5.25 6.69
N GLY A 173 14.62 5.60 5.83
CA GLY A 173 14.88 6.38 4.64
C GLY A 173 13.62 6.77 3.88
N LYS A 174 13.76 7.81 3.05
CA LYS A 174 12.71 8.33 2.18
C LYS A 174 13.26 8.61 0.80
N THR A 175 12.41 8.45 -0.19
CA THR A 175 12.70 8.85 -1.58
C THR A 175 11.57 9.70 -2.13
N GLN A 176 11.88 10.64 -2.99
CA GLN A 176 10.91 11.46 -3.68
C GLN A 176 11.34 11.64 -5.12
N VAL A 177 10.41 11.53 -6.06
CA VAL A 177 10.66 11.68 -7.48
C VAL A 177 9.70 12.70 -8.07
N THR A 178 10.26 13.70 -8.73
CA THR A 178 9.51 14.71 -9.51
C THR A 178 9.69 14.40 -10.98
N VAL A 179 8.57 14.16 -11.67
CA VAL A 179 8.53 13.88 -13.11
C VAL A 179 7.97 15.09 -13.83
N GLU A 180 8.60 15.46 -14.94
CA GLU A 180 8.09 16.45 -15.88
C GLU A 180 7.18 15.75 -16.90
N TYR A 181 6.00 16.32 -17.07
CA TYR A 181 4.99 15.87 -18.04
C TYR A 181 4.83 16.88 -19.15
N GLU A 182 4.72 16.41 -20.39
CA GLU A 182 4.29 17.20 -21.54
C GLU A 182 3.06 16.54 -22.15
N ASP A 183 1.96 17.29 -22.25
CA ASP A 183 0.67 16.81 -22.79
C ASP A 183 0.21 15.49 -22.13
N ASN A 184 0.30 15.44 -20.81
CA ASN A 184 -0.03 14.31 -19.93
C ASN A 184 0.86 13.06 -20.09
N LYS A 185 1.96 13.13 -20.83
CA LYS A 185 2.94 12.05 -20.92
C LYS A 185 4.19 12.39 -20.12
N PRO A 186 4.74 11.44 -19.34
CA PRO A 186 6.00 11.66 -18.65
C PRO A 186 7.14 11.77 -19.66
N VAL A 187 7.99 12.77 -19.54
CA VAL A 187 9.10 13.02 -20.49
C VAL A 187 10.47 12.94 -19.85
N ARG A 188 10.63 13.31 -18.59
CA ARG A 188 11.89 13.22 -17.86
C ARG A 188 11.69 13.29 -16.35
N ILE A 189 12.70 12.89 -15.61
CA ILE A 189 12.78 13.11 -14.16
C ILE A 189 13.50 14.44 -13.92
N ASP A 190 12.78 15.38 -13.31
CA ASP A 190 13.32 16.69 -12.96
C ASP A 190 14.15 16.64 -11.68
N THR A 191 13.66 15.94 -10.65
CA THR A 191 14.30 15.93 -9.33
C THR A 191 14.19 14.56 -8.66
N ILE A 192 15.28 14.11 -8.05
CA ILE A 192 15.34 12.96 -7.15
C ILE A 192 15.82 13.44 -5.79
N VAL A 193 15.04 13.15 -4.75
CA VAL A 193 15.44 13.37 -3.34
C VAL A 193 15.58 12.03 -2.65
N ILE A 194 16.69 11.79 -1.97
CA ILE A 194 16.90 10.63 -1.10
C ILE A 194 17.40 11.10 0.25
N SER A 195 16.67 10.76 1.30
CA SER A 195 17.11 10.92 2.69
C SER A 195 17.25 9.53 3.30
N THR A 196 18.45 9.19 3.76
CA THR A 196 18.72 7.85 4.31
C THR A 196 19.51 7.95 5.60
N GLN A 197 19.09 7.20 6.60
CA GLN A 197 19.81 7.04 7.86
C GLN A 197 21.13 6.28 7.60
N HIS A 198 22.20 6.72 8.27
CA HIS A 198 23.55 6.18 8.07
C HIS A 198 24.37 6.17 9.36
N CYS A 199 25.49 5.44 9.38
CA CYS A 199 26.43 5.50 10.50
C CYS A 199 27.17 6.85 10.53
N PRO A 200 27.71 7.27 11.70
CA PRO A 200 28.33 8.59 11.84
C PRO A 200 29.64 8.76 11.08
N ASP A 201 30.28 7.66 10.67
CA ASP A 201 31.67 7.64 10.18
C ASP A 201 31.78 7.80 8.66
N VAL A 202 30.64 7.93 7.93
CA VAL A 202 30.60 8.12 6.47
C VAL A 202 30.37 9.59 6.14
N THR A 203 31.08 10.12 5.11
CA THR A 203 30.90 11.48 4.66
C THR A 203 29.69 11.62 3.73
N ARG A 204 29.14 12.83 3.63
CA ARG A 204 28.04 13.14 2.72
C ARG A 204 28.42 12.89 1.26
N GLU A 205 29.63 13.29 0.87
CA GLU A 205 30.14 13.11 -0.49
C GLU A 205 30.20 11.62 -0.89
N GLN A 206 30.62 10.77 0.07
CA GLN A 206 30.62 9.32 -0.14
C GLN A 206 29.20 8.79 -0.31
N ILE A 207 28.26 9.20 0.56
CA ILE A 207 26.84 8.80 0.45
C ILE A 207 26.28 9.24 -0.90
N GLU A 208 26.54 10.48 -1.32
CA GLU A 208 26.02 11.00 -2.59
C GLU A 208 26.55 10.21 -3.78
N LYS A 209 27.84 9.90 -3.82
CA LYS A 209 28.46 9.10 -4.85
C LYS A 209 27.86 7.69 -4.91
N ASP A 210 27.83 7.02 -3.77
CA ASP A 210 27.39 5.61 -3.67
C ASP A 210 25.90 5.48 -4.01
N LEU A 211 25.03 6.41 -3.59
CA LEU A 211 23.62 6.35 -3.92
C LEU A 211 23.34 6.61 -5.41
N LYS A 212 24.13 7.50 -6.04
CA LYS A 212 24.05 7.68 -7.50
C LYS A 212 24.45 6.41 -8.24
N GLU A 213 25.51 5.73 -7.82
CA GLU A 213 26.06 4.53 -8.47
C GLU A 213 25.22 3.28 -8.19
N HIS A 214 24.84 3.03 -6.93
CA HIS A 214 24.26 1.75 -6.49
C HIS A 214 22.74 1.77 -6.33
N VAL A 215 22.12 2.95 -6.24
CA VAL A 215 20.67 3.08 -6.04
C VAL A 215 20.00 3.73 -7.25
N ILE A 216 20.46 4.90 -7.71
CA ILE A 216 19.79 5.65 -8.78
C ILE A 216 20.06 5.01 -10.14
N ALA A 217 21.32 4.83 -10.52
CA ALA A 217 21.70 4.35 -11.85
C ALA A 217 21.14 2.97 -12.20
N PRO A 218 21.02 1.98 -11.28
CA PRO A 218 20.41 0.69 -11.60
C PRO A 218 18.89 0.70 -11.74
N ILE A 219 18.23 1.74 -11.25
CA ILE A 219 16.75 1.79 -11.13
C ILE A 219 16.14 2.75 -12.13
N VAL A 220 16.74 3.92 -12.33
CA VAL A 220 16.17 4.96 -13.18
C VAL A 220 16.68 4.79 -14.61
N PRO A 221 15.78 4.64 -15.60
CA PRO A 221 16.17 4.59 -17.00
C PRO A 221 16.97 5.84 -17.41
N ALA A 222 18.08 5.63 -18.11
CA ALA A 222 19.00 6.72 -18.46
C ALA A 222 18.37 7.77 -19.39
N ASP A 223 17.41 7.38 -20.21
CA ASP A 223 16.65 8.23 -21.11
C ASP A 223 15.69 9.19 -20.40
N LEU A 224 15.35 8.90 -19.14
CA LEU A 224 14.58 9.79 -18.28
C LEU A 224 15.44 10.82 -17.52
N LEU A 225 16.76 10.72 -17.60
CA LEU A 225 17.72 11.61 -16.93
C LEU A 225 18.46 12.50 -17.95
N ASP A 226 18.71 13.74 -17.58
CA ASP A 226 19.50 14.66 -18.36
C ASP A 226 20.41 15.55 -17.49
N ALA A 227 21.19 16.45 -18.10
CA ALA A 227 22.11 17.34 -17.39
C ALA A 227 21.40 18.35 -16.47
N SER A 228 20.09 18.53 -16.60
CA SER A 228 19.28 19.42 -15.76
C SER A 228 18.61 18.70 -14.59
N THR A 229 18.67 17.36 -14.54
CA THR A 229 18.14 16.57 -13.42
C THR A 229 18.84 16.92 -12.11
N LYS A 230 18.04 17.25 -11.10
CA LYS A 230 18.53 17.68 -9.76
C LYS A 230 18.56 16.50 -8.80
N TYR A 231 19.60 16.43 -7.99
CA TYR A 231 19.78 15.40 -6.97
C TYR A 231 19.94 16.05 -5.60
N TYR A 232 19.07 15.70 -4.65
CA TYR A 232 19.14 16.12 -3.26
C TYR A 232 19.31 14.88 -2.38
N ILE A 233 20.57 14.60 -2.01
CA ILE A 233 20.92 13.44 -1.18
C ILE A 233 21.33 13.92 0.19
N ASN A 234 20.60 13.50 1.24
CA ASN A 234 20.74 13.98 2.61
C ASN A 234 20.98 15.51 2.67
N PRO A 235 20.06 16.34 2.16
CA PRO A 235 20.29 17.77 2.00
C PRO A 235 20.55 18.50 3.32
N THR A 236 20.08 17.95 4.46
CA THR A 236 20.36 18.47 5.81
C THR A 236 21.76 18.12 6.32
N GLY A 237 22.52 17.29 5.57
CA GLY A 237 23.92 16.92 5.84
C GLY A 237 24.08 15.66 6.69
N ARG A 238 23.34 15.48 7.77
CA ARG A 238 23.50 14.34 8.69
C ARG A 238 22.16 13.73 9.07
N PHE A 239 22.06 12.39 8.90
CA PHE A 239 20.89 11.61 9.27
C PHE A 239 21.32 10.33 10.02
N VAL A 240 21.86 10.49 11.22
CA VAL A 240 22.32 9.38 12.08
C VAL A 240 21.24 8.94 13.04
N ILE A 241 20.48 9.88 13.62
CA ILE A 241 19.30 9.59 14.44
C ILE A 241 18.11 9.49 13.51
N GLY A 242 17.44 8.34 13.53
CA GLY A 242 16.27 8.02 12.69
C GLY A 242 15.51 6.83 13.26
N GLY A 243 14.55 6.33 12.49
CA GLY A 243 13.63 5.30 12.95
C GLY A 243 12.79 5.77 14.15
N PRO A 244 12.28 4.85 14.99
CA PRO A 244 11.44 5.22 16.14
C PRO A 244 12.10 6.11 17.20
N GLN A 245 13.43 6.21 17.19
CA GLN A 245 14.13 7.17 18.03
C GLN A 245 14.03 8.60 17.50
N GLY A 246 13.95 8.76 16.19
CA GLY A 246 13.88 10.09 15.54
C GLY A 246 12.46 10.63 15.45
N ASP A 247 11.47 9.75 15.19
CA ASP A 247 10.07 10.12 15.04
C ASP A 247 9.18 8.94 15.43
N SER A 248 7.98 9.23 15.92
CA SER A 248 6.97 8.22 16.24
C SER A 248 6.32 7.67 14.98
N GLY A 249 5.94 6.39 15.02
CA GLY A 249 5.18 5.72 13.97
C GLY A 249 3.81 5.27 14.41
N LEU A 250 2.89 5.21 13.45
CA LEU A 250 1.53 4.69 13.62
C LEU A 250 1.09 3.96 12.35
N THR A 251 0.33 2.87 12.51
CA THR A 251 -0.33 2.19 11.40
C THR A 251 -1.24 3.16 10.64
N GLY A 252 -1.20 3.11 9.30
CA GLY A 252 -2.11 3.88 8.45
C GLY A 252 -1.76 5.35 8.28
N ARG A 253 -0.53 5.78 8.56
CA ARG A 253 -0.09 7.18 8.34
C ARG A 253 0.67 7.39 7.02
N LYS A 254 0.77 6.36 6.17
CA LYS A 254 1.42 6.44 4.85
C LYS A 254 0.48 6.01 3.72
N ILE A 255 -0.82 6.33 3.85
CA ILE A 255 -1.88 5.87 2.94
C ILE A 255 -1.71 6.32 1.50
N ILE A 256 -1.08 7.46 1.26
CA ILE A 256 -0.79 7.96 -0.09
C ILE A 256 0.41 7.22 -0.70
N VAL A 257 1.42 6.89 0.12
CA VAL A 257 2.54 6.02 -0.26
C VAL A 257 2.04 4.60 -0.56
N ASP A 258 1.09 4.10 0.20
CA ASP A 258 0.50 2.77 0.02
C ASP A 258 -0.28 2.63 -1.29
N THR A 259 -0.74 3.73 -1.88
CA THR A 259 -1.64 3.75 -3.04
C THR A 259 -0.98 4.35 -4.28
N TYR A 260 -1.34 5.58 -4.68
CA TYR A 260 -0.99 6.12 -5.99
C TYR A 260 -0.12 7.37 -5.94
N GLY A 261 0.48 7.71 -4.77
CA GLY A 261 1.40 8.84 -4.62
C GLY A 261 0.76 10.21 -4.93
N GLY A 262 -0.56 10.33 -4.76
CA GLY A 262 -1.30 11.56 -5.02
C GLY A 262 -1.87 11.67 -6.45
N SER A 263 -1.60 10.71 -7.34
CA SER A 263 -2.16 10.71 -8.70
C SER A 263 -3.63 10.30 -8.75
N GLY A 264 -4.08 9.45 -7.83
CA GLY A 264 -5.47 9.10 -7.60
C GLY A 264 -5.96 9.66 -6.27
N ARG A 265 -7.28 9.85 -6.15
CA ARG A 265 -7.93 10.22 -4.88
C ARG A 265 -7.80 9.11 -3.85
N HIS A 266 -8.06 9.42 -2.58
CA HIS A 266 -8.04 8.46 -1.49
C HIS A 266 -9.25 8.66 -0.56
N GLY A 267 -9.87 7.57 -0.11
CA GLY A 267 -11.03 7.62 0.79
C GLY A 267 -10.70 7.85 2.26
N GLY A 268 -9.41 7.76 2.64
CA GLY A 268 -8.93 7.97 4.00
C GLY A 268 -8.69 6.70 4.80
N GLY A 269 -9.24 5.54 4.39
CA GLY A 269 -9.08 4.27 5.09
C GLY A 269 -7.68 3.68 4.96
N ALA A 270 -7.06 3.30 6.07
CA ALA A 270 -5.82 2.55 6.09
C ALA A 270 -6.04 1.07 5.74
N PHE A 271 -5.02 0.40 5.20
CA PHE A 271 -5.09 -1.02 4.82
C PHE A 271 -4.52 -1.94 5.91
N SER A 272 -3.30 -1.67 6.36
CA SER A 272 -2.55 -2.56 7.25
C SER A 272 -3.29 -2.85 8.55
N GLY A 273 -3.23 -4.09 9.00
CA GLY A 273 -3.88 -4.58 10.21
C GLY A 273 -5.36 -4.93 10.08
N LYS A 274 -5.98 -4.70 8.92
CA LYS A 274 -7.40 -4.96 8.66
C LYS A 274 -7.57 -6.27 7.90
N ASP A 275 -8.44 -7.17 8.41
CA ASP A 275 -8.88 -8.36 7.68
C ASP A 275 -9.78 -7.99 6.48
N PRO A 276 -9.98 -8.89 5.49
CA PRO A 276 -10.66 -8.56 4.24
C PRO A 276 -12.16 -8.24 4.36
N THR A 277 -12.79 -8.38 5.52
CA THR A 277 -14.18 -7.93 5.73
C THR A 277 -14.28 -6.41 5.84
N LYS A 278 -13.18 -5.73 6.12
CA LYS A 278 -13.08 -4.27 6.13
C LYS A 278 -12.95 -3.77 4.70
N VAL A 279 -14.00 -3.12 4.21
CA VAL A 279 -14.09 -2.60 2.83
C VAL A 279 -13.03 -1.55 2.51
N ASP A 280 -12.52 -0.83 3.50
CA ASP A 280 -11.36 0.07 3.34
C ASP A 280 -10.20 -0.62 2.62
N ARG A 281 -9.97 -1.89 2.91
CA ARG A 281 -8.91 -2.69 2.29
C ARG A 281 -9.43 -3.46 1.08
N SER A 282 -10.42 -4.31 1.25
CA SER A 282 -10.90 -5.22 0.20
C SER A 282 -11.48 -4.48 -1.00
N ALA A 283 -12.29 -3.44 -0.77
CA ALA A 283 -12.87 -2.67 -1.87
C ALA A 283 -11.86 -1.73 -2.54
N ALA A 284 -10.83 -1.23 -1.82
CA ALA A 284 -9.73 -0.52 -2.45
C ALA A 284 -8.92 -1.43 -3.38
N TYR A 285 -8.67 -2.68 -2.97
CA TYR A 285 -8.02 -3.68 -3.83
C TYR A 285 -8.89 -4.06 -5.05
N ALA A 286 -10.20 -4.26 -4.85
CA ALA A 286 -11.13 -4.48 -5.95
C ALA A 286 -11.18 -3.27 -6.90
N SER A 287 -11.21 -2.05 -6.39
CA SER A 287 -11.16 -0.84 -7.20
C SER A 287 -9.89 -0.77 -8.06
N ARG A 288 -8.72 -1.14 -7.50
CA ARG A 288 -7.47 -1.26 -8.26
C ARG A 288 -7.59 -2.32 -9.36
N TRP A 289 -8.11 -3.49 -9.03
CA TRP A 289 -8.31 -4.58 -9.99
C TRP A 289 -9.21 -4.16 -11.16
N VAL A 290 -10.33 -3.48 -10.88
CA VAL A 290 -11.23 -2.91 -11.90
C VAL A 290 -10.50 -1.90 -12.78
N ALA A 291 -9.87 -0.88 -12.18
CA ALA A 291 -9.19 0.18 -12.90
C ALA A 291 -8.08 -0.37 -13.80
N LYS A 292 -7.26 -1.29 -13.28
CA LYS A 292 -6.16 -1.91 -14.03
C LYS A 292 -6.66 -2.70 -15.23
N ASN A 293 -7.70 -3.52 -15.08
CA ASN A 293 -8.26 -4.32 -16.18
C ASN A 293 -8.93 -3.43 -17.24
N LEU A 294 -9.61 -2.34 -16.86
CA LEU A 294 -10.22 -1.40 -17.81
C LEU A 294 -9.15 -0.68 -18.65
N VAL A 295 -8.07 -0.18 -18.03
CA VAL A 295 -6.98 0.46 -18.76
C VAL A 295 -6.25 -0.55 -19.64
N ALA A 296 -5.97 -1.75 -19.14
CA ALA A 296 -5.33 -2.81 -19.93
C ALA A 296 -6.19 -3.29 -21.12
N ALA A 297 -7.52 -3.28 -20.98
CA ALA A 297 -8.44 -3.55 -22.08
C ALA A 297 -8.49 -2.42 -23.12
N GLY A 298 -7.87 -1.27 -22.83
CA GLY A 298 -7.81 -0.12 -23.71
C GLY A 298 -9.04 0.78 -23.69
N VAL A 299 -9.83 0.74 -22.59
CA VAL A 299 -11.01 1.61 -22.40
C VAL A 299 -10.61 3.07 -22.25
N ALA A 300 -9.49 3.33 -21.58
CA ALA A 300 -8.90 4.65 -21.39
C ALA A 300 -7.39 4.52 -21.17
N ASP A 301 -6.62 5.60 -21.38
CA ASP A 301 -5.19 5.63 -21.02
C ASP A 301 -4.97 5.84 -19.52
N LYS A 302 -5.95 6.46 -18.86
CA LYS A 302 -5.96 6.78 -17.45
C LYS A 302 -7.38 6.69 -16.91
N LEU A 303 -7.55 6.06 -15.76
CA LEU A 303 -8.88 5.86 -15.18
C LEU A 303 -8.81 5.82 -13.65
N GLU A 304 -9.78 6.48 -13.02
CA GLU A 304 -10.10 6.37 -11.61
C GLU A 304 -11.52 5.82 -11.44
N ILE A 305 -11.69 4.90 -10.49
CA ILE A 305 -12.99 4.43 -10.05
C ILE A 305 -13.17 4.76 -8.57
N GLN A 306 -14.35 5.25 -8.20
CA GLN A 306 -14.80 5.37 -6.82
C GLN A 306 -15.88 4.32 -6.54
N LEU A 307 -15.74 3.60 -5.43
CA LEU A 307 -16.79 2.78 -4.83
C LEU A 307 -17.18 3.37 -3.50
N ALA A 308 -18.48 3.39 -3.18
CA ALA A 308 -18.96 3.78 -1.86
C ALA A 308 -19.86 2.70 -1.27
N TYR A 309 -19.76 2.47 0.04
CA TYR A 309 -20.55 1.50 0.79
C TYR A 309 -21.25 2.15 1.97
N ALA A 310 -22.35 1.55 2.38
CA ALA A 310 -23.00 1.80 3.66
C ALA A 310 -22.81 0.57 4.56
N ILE A 311 -22.61 0.79 5.87
CA ILE A 311 -22.47 -0.30 6.83
C ILE A 311 -23.64 -1.25 6.77
N GLY A 312 -23.39 -2.56 6.76
CA GLY A 312 -24.41 -3.60 6.71
C GLY A 312 -25.14 -3.76 5.36
N VAL A 313 -24.73 -3.02 4.30
CA VAL A 313 -25.28 -3.14 2.95
C VAL A 313 -24.25 -3.86 2.07
N ALA A 314 -24.69 -4.86 1.30
CA ALA A 314 -23.78 -5.65 0.48
C ALA A 314 -23.39 -4.96 -0.84
N ARG A 315 -24.34 -4.29 -1.50
CA ARG A 315 -24.05 -3.63 -2.78
C ARG A 315 -23.44 -2.24 -2.57
N PRO A 316 -22.48 -1.83 -3.43
CA PRO A 316 -22.03 -0.44 -3.43
C PRO A 316 -23.24 0.51 -3.61
N VAL A 317 -23.29 1.57 -2.81
CA VAL A 317 -24.33 2.60 -2.93
C VAL A 317 -24.07 3.54 -4.11
N SER A 318 -22.82 3.62 -4.58
CA SER A 318 -22.44 4.33 -5.80
C SER A 318 -21.17 3.76 -6.43
N ILE A 319 -21.10 3.87 -7.75
CA ILE A 319 -19.91 3.61 -8.58
C ILE A 319 -19.74 4.82 -9.47
N GLN A 320 -18.58 5.46 -9.44
CA GLN A 320 -18.22 6.57 -10.31
C GLN A 320 -16.93 6.27 -11.06
N ILE A 321 -16.88 6.67 -12.32
CA ILE A 321 -15.69 6.59 -13.18
C ILE A 321 -15.27 8.00 -13.57
N ASP A 322 -13.96 8.24 -13.61
CA ASP A 322 -13.33 9.42 -14.20
C ASP A 322 -12.20 8.95 -15.13
N THR A 323 -12.32 9.22 -16.40
CA THR A 323 -11.31 8.86 -17.41
C THR A 323 -10.31 9.98 -17.70
N PHE A 324 -10.44 11.12 -17.01
CA PHE A 324 -9.61 12.31 -17.22
C PHE A 324 -9.57 12.78 -18.70
N GLY A 325 -10.66 12.54 -19.43
CA GLY A 325 -10.76 12.88 -20.86
C GLY A 325 -10.02 11.92 -21.80
N THR A 326 -9.52 10.79 -21.32
CA THR A 326 -8.83 9.77 -22.14
C THR A 326 -9.72 8.60 -22.53
N GLY A 327 -10.98 8.59 -22.08
CA GLY A 327 -11.95 7.51 -22.33
C GLY A 327 -12.32 7.38 -23.81
N LYS A 328 -12.37 6.15 -24.30
CA LYS A 328 -12.88 5.79 -25.65
C LYS A 328 -14.38 5.53 -25.64
N LEU A 329 -14.97 5.39 -24.46
CA LEU A 329 -16.39 5.22 -24.20
C LEU A 329 -16.85 6.30 -23.23
N SER A 330 -18.17 6.56 -23.17
CA SER A 330 -18.74 7.41 -22.12
C SER A 330 -18.58 6.73 -20.74
N GLU A 331 -18.47 7.53 -19.68
CA GLU A 331 -18.31 7.03 -18.32
C GLU A 331 -19.49 6.16 -17.89
N ASP A 332 -20.74 6.53 -18.27
CA ASP A 332 -21.93 5.70 -18.04
C ASP A 332 -21.80 4.29 -18.64
N LYS A 333 -21.30 4.21 -19.89
CA LYS A 333 -21.08 2.92 -20.55
C LYS A 333 -19.98 2.10 -19.85
N ILE A 334 -18.95 2.77 -19.32
CA ILE A 334 -17.91 2.09 -18.54
C ILE A 334 -18.49 1.55 -17.22
N VAL A 335 -19.34 2.32 -16.54
CA VAL A 335 -20.07 1.84 -15.32
C VAL A 335 -20.93 0.64 -15.64
N ASP A 336 -21.64 0.61 -16.78
CA ASP A 336 -22.40 -0.55 -17.23
C ASP A 336 -21.53 -1.80 -17.43
N ILE A 337 -20.33 -1.62 -17.99
CA ILE A 337 -19.35 -2.71 -18.15
C ILE A 337 -18.88 -3.21 -16.78
N VAL A 338 -18.56 -2.31 -15.86
CA VAL A 338 -18.15 -2.67 -14.49
C VAL A 338 -19.23 -3.52 -13.82
N ASN A 339 -20.49 -3.10 -13.87
CA ASN A 339 -21.61 -3.82 -13.29
C ASN A 339 -21.87 -5.22 -13.91
N LYS A 340 -21.45 -5.43 -15.16
CA LYS A 340 -21.62 -6.73 -15.86
C LYS A 340 -20.47 -7.70 -15.59
N VAL A 341 -19.26 -7.17 -15.43
CA VAL A 341 -18.02 -7.97 -15.39
C VAL A 341 -17.55 -8.25 -13.96
N PHE A 342 -17.87 -7.35 -13.02
CA PHE A 342 -17.36 -7.41 -11.65
C PHE A 342 -18.49 -7.48 -10.63
N ASP A 343 -18.38 -8.42 -9.71
CA ASP A 343 -19.25 -8.45 -8.52
C ASP A 343 -18.53 -7.75 -7.36
N LEU A 344 -18.98 -6.55 -7.05
CA LEU A 344 -18.35 -5.67 -6.06
C LEU A 344 -19.00 -5.77 -4.68
N ARG A 345 -19.73 -6.84 -4.38
CA ARG A 345 -20.19 -7.17 -3.02
C ARG A 345 -18.99 -7.64 -2.18
N PRO A 346 -18.91 -7.30 -0.88
CA PRO A 346 -17.76 -7.66 -0.03
C PRO A 346 -17.42 -9.15 -0.04
N SER A 347 -18.43 -10.03 0.08
CA SER A 347 -18.24 -11.49 0.03
C SER A 347 -17.66 -11.97 -1.31
N SER A 348 -18.16 -11.42 -2.42
CA SER A 348 -17.70 -11.74 -3.77
C SER A 348 -16.26 -11.24 -4.01
N ILE A 349 -15.92 -10.05 -3.57
CA ILE A 349 -14.55 -9.52 -3.62
C ILE A 349 -13.59 -10.44 -2.85
N ILE A 350 -13.93 -10.81 -1.61
CA ILE A 350 -13.11 -11.68 -0.77
C ILE A 350 -12.86 -13.02 -1.45
N LYS A 351 -13.91 -13.61 -2.05
CA LYS A 351 -13.84 -14.89 -2.75
C LYS A 351 -13.06 -14.79 -4.06
N GLU A 352 -13.36 -13.82 -4.90
CA GLU A 352 -12.78 -13.70 -6.24
C GLU A 352 -11.30 -13.31 -6.20
N LEU A 353 -10.92 -12.48 -5.24
CA LEU A 353 -9.54 -12.09 -5.00
C LEU A 353 -8.82 -12.99 -3.97
N ASP A 354 -9.49 -14.04 -3.46
CA ASP A 354 -8.93 -15.00 -2.50
C ASP A 354 -8.18 -14.32 -1.33
N LEU A 355 -8.87 -13.36 -0.68
CA LEU A 355 -8.28 -12.46 0.31
C LEU A 355 -8.12 -13.05 1.71
N ARG A 356 -8.54 -14.28 1.98
CA ARG A 356 -8.39 -14.91 3.31
C ARG A 356 -7.03 -15.58 3.52
N ARG A 357 -6.12 -15.44 2.57
CA ARG A 357 -4.74 -15.96 2.67
C ARG A 357 -3.82 -14.98 3.41
N PRO A 358 -2.73 -15.47 4.04
CA PRO A 358 -1.71 -14.61 4.66
C PRO A 358 -0.79 -13.97 3.59
N ILE A 359 -1.27 -12.92 2.93
CA ILE A 359 -0.60 -12.24 1.80
C ILE A 359 -0.33 -10.75 2.06
N TYR A 360 -0.54 -10.27 3.27
CA TYR A 360 -0.61 -8.84 3.58
C TYR A 360 0.72 -8.23 4.00
N LYS A 361 1.52 -8.90 4.83
CA LYS A 361 2.84 -8.43 5.28
C LYS A 361 3.72 -7.97 4.10
N GLN A 362 3.74 -8.73 3.02
CA GLN A 362 4.56 -8.43 1.84
C GLN A 362 4.16 -7.14 1.11
N THR A 363 2.95 -6.62 1.35
CA THR A 363 2.45 -5.37 0.74
C THR A 363 2.60 -4.16 1.66
N ALA A 364 2.91 -4.36 2.93
CA ALA A 364 2.96 -3.31 3.93
C ALA A 364 4.11 -2.31 3.76
N ALA A 365 5.04 -2.56 2.84
CA ALA A 365 6.09 -1.63 2.43
C ALA A 365 6.21 -1.60 0.90
N TYR A 366 6.62 -0.44 0.35
CA TYR A 366 6.84 -0.23 -1.09
C TYR A 366 5.58 -0.28 -1.96
N GLY A 367 4.41 0.05 -1.37
CA GLY A 367 3.12 0.13 -2.03
C GLY A 367 2.35 -1.19 -2.10
N HIS A 368 1.01 -1.08 -2.08
CA HIS A 368 0.10 -2.20 -2.23
C HIS A 368 -0.24 -2.50 -3.68
N PHE A 369 0.06 -1.58 -4.59
CA PHE A 369 -0.28 -1.65 -6.01
C PHE A 369 0.96 -1.59 -6.90
N GLY A 370 0.83 -2.12 -8.13
CA GLY A 370 1.92 -2.17 -9.11
C GLY A 370 3.07 -3.12 -8.72
N ARG A 371 2.77 -4.16 -7.98
CA ARG A 371 3.72 -5.13 -7.42
C ARG A 371 3.78 -6.40 -8.25
N ASN A 372 4.31 -6.30 -9.48
CA ASN A 372 4.49 -7.47 -10.36
C ASN A 372 5.53 -8.47 -9.84
N ASP A 373 6.32 -8.09 -8.82
CA ASP A 373 7.22 -8.96 -8.08
C ASP A 373 6.49 -9.92 -7.12
N LEU A 374 5.21 -9.67 -6.85
CA LEU A 374 4.34 -10.45 -5.98
C LEU A 374 3.15 -11.01 -6.78
N ASN A 375 2.70 -12.21 -6.40
CA ASN A 375 1.50 -12.79 -7.00
C ASN A 375 0.24 -12.30 -6.29
N LEU A 376 -0.14 -11.04 -6.52
CA LEU A 376 -1.28 -10.40 -5.90
C LEU A 376 -2.53 -10.52 -6.79
N PRO A 377 -3.68 -11.00 -6.26
CA PRO A 377 -4.89 -11.21 -7.06
C PRO A 377 -5.43 -9.92 -7.70
N TRP A 378 -5.35 -8.79 -7.01
CA TRP A 378 -5.83 -7.49 -7.50
C TRP A 378 -4.93 -6.85 -8.57
N GLU A 379 -3.78 -7.44 -8.85
CA GLU A 379 -2.90 -7.04 -9.95
C GLU A 379 -3.06 -7.91 -11.21
N GLN A 380 -3.93 -8.93 -11.18
CA GLN A 380 -4.14 -9.84 -12.31
C GLN A 380 -5.01 -9.19 -13.40
N LEU A 381 -4.65 -9.45 -14.68
CA LEU A 381 -5.35 -8.96 -15.87
C LEU A 381 -6.38 -9.98 -16.39
N ASN A 382 -7.07 -10.67 -15.50
CA ASN A 382 -7.93 -11.80 -15.80
C ASN A 382 -9.33 -11.42 -16.33
N LYS A 383 -9.70 -10.14 -16.34
CA LYS A 383 -10.97 -9.63 -16.86
C LYS A 383 -10.86 -8.92 -18.21
N VAL A 384 -9.63 -8.73 -18.72
CA VAL A 384 -9.38 -7.98 -19.97
C VAL A 384 -10.17 -8.52 -21.16
N GLU A 385 -10.13 -9.84 -21.39
CA GLU A 385 -10.82 -10.45 -22.53
C GLU A 385 -12.35 -10.42 -22.37
N GLU A 386 -12.85 -10.42 -21.14
CA GLU A 386 -14.28 -10.27 -20.88
C GLU A 386 -14.74 -8.83 -21.14
N ILE A 387 -13.97 -7.84 -20.68
CA ILE A 387 -14.24 -6.41 -20.91
C ILE A 387 -14.27 -6.10 -22.42
N LYS A 388 -13.33 -6.65 -23.20
CA LYS A 388 -13.24 -6.43 -24.66
C LYS A 388 -14.49 -6.85 -25.43
N LYS A 389 -15.35 -7.71 -24.88
CA LYS A 389 -16.63 -8.10 -25.51
C LYS A 389 -17.66 -6.97 -25.51
N TYR A 390 -17.45 -5.93 -24.72
CA TYR A 390 -18.40 -4.82 -24.53
C TYR A 390 -17.90 -3.48 -25.10
N ILE A 391 -16.66 -3.44 -25.64
CA ILE A 391 -16.03 -2.24 -26.23
C ILE A 391 -16.38 -2.05 -27.74
#